data_2388450ba33cb6d9149855ac614b90d3
#
_entry.id   2388450ba33cb6d9149855ac614b90d3
#
_cell.length_a   1.000
_cell.length_b   1.000
_cell.length_c   1.000
_cell.angle_alpha   90.00
_cell.angle_beta   90.00
_cell.angle_gamma   90.00
#
_symmetry.space_group_name_H-M   'P 1'
#
loop_
_entity.id
_entity.type
_entity.pdbx_description
1 polymer ?
#
loop_
_entity_poly.entity_id
_entity_poly.type
_entity_poly.pdbx_seq_one_letter_code
_entity_poly.pdbx_strand_id
1 'polypeptide(L)'
;MDSKRELQDRAKLLIETNPSGAADLYLIMWKDYREDFNNYDAVDLLKALRKTNRKDVIELPLIVEKFKDYEIVSSLCGWYVFNSFIKHKAPQDVLNSESLICSYINIIKQKDISVDDTYPCPFSIIIFNLMEAHSNNLFNANKIYEYCKKIKPEYLSKKTSEYKDKEGKTKEIPSDLETYYQYYTKACDKLNKNNEAIDACEKGLQAVDNYHYDNDLWFKMRIARAYRNLKDYDTSEKKYLEIINSRAGSTKYFLFKEYSEVLYKQKRYQESWIQSLLSVIQLYDIKYLAGILLNQSRLLARLERIDEAKKFAEIIFLGVKENLWNNSTNYQKLINYFEIKEVKGTANKAFKQLYSTFKDERYIDYETNQGEIVFIHPRGKFGKIRYSNNTSINFSKNSFNNRVGNLDNFEGAKVSFVIDYDYKSEQIAENIKIENLEVTKVLVGSTSKGKIRNIVDFGLFIDMENGITGLAHISTLPKNFQEIYEVGNVVKVRVEKETEKGLSLKIVD
;
A
#
# COMPACT_ATOMS: atom_id res chain seq x y z
N MET A 1 -56.38 -9.96 34.59
CA MET A 1 -55.17 -10.21 33.75
C MET A 1 -55.68 -10.37 32.33
N ASP A 2 -55.17 -9.58 31.37
CA ASP A 2 -55.57 -9.73 29.97
C ASP A 2 -55.17 -11.13 29.49
N SER A 3 -55.98 -11.81 28.71
CA SER A 3 -55.65 -13.11 28.14
C SER A 3 -54.48 -12.96 27.15
N LYS A 4 -53.74 -14.03 26.90
CA LYS A 4 -52.66 -14.02 25.89
C LYS A 4 -53.16 -13.45 24.55
N ARG A 5 -54.36 -13.82 24.12
CA ARG A 5 -54.95 -13.39 22.84
C ARG A 5 -55.20 -11.89 22.81
N GLU A 6 -55.72 -11.31 23.88
CA GLU A 6 -55.94 -9.86 23.98
C GLU A 6 -54.63 -9.08 23.93
N LEU A 7 -53.59 -9.55 24.65
CA LEU A 7 -52.27 -8.96 24.59
C LEU A 7 -51.66 -9.04 23.17
N GLN A 8 -51.83 -10.19 22.50
CA GLN A 8 -51.30 -10.41 21.14
C GLN A 8 -52.00 -9.50 20.11
N ASP A 9 -53.35 -9.41 20.17
CA ASP A 9 -54.10 -8.56 19.24
C ASP A 9 -53.74 -7.08 19.42
N ARG A 10 -53.63 -6.61 20.66
CA ARG A 10 -53.15 -5.25 20.97
C ARG A 10 -51.71 -5.00 20.50
N ALA A 11 -50.82 -5.94 20.77
CA ALA A 11 -49.42 -5.82 20.36
C ALA A 11 -49.28 -5.71 18.83
N LYS A 12 -50.01 -6.54 18.06
CA LYS A 12 -50.02 -6.48 16.59
C LYS A 12 -50.42 -5.13 16.05
N LEU A 13 -51.44 -4.52 16.60
CA LEU A 13 -51.90 -3.18 16.19
C LEU A 13 -50.86 -2.09 16.45
N LEU A 14 -50.00 -2.29 17.46
CA LEU A 14 -49.00 -1.31 17.87
C LEU A 14 -47.66 -1.43 17.12
N ILE A 15 -47.36 -2.53 16.40
CA ILE A 15 -46.06 -2.74 15.73
C ILE A 15 -45.68 -1.57 14.81
N GLU A 16 -46.67 -0.98 14.11
CA GLU A 16 -46.40 0.13 13.20
C GLU A 16 -46.45 1.51 13.88
N THR A 17 -47.37 1.69 14.83
CA THR A 17 -47.66 2.99 15.43
C THR A 17 -46.92 3.26 16.74
N ASN A 18 -46.70 2.24 17.55
CA ASN A 18 -45.96 2.29 18.82
C ASN A 18 -45.15 0.99 19.00
N PRO A 19 -44.06 0.80 18.24
CA PRO A 19 -43.29 -0.46 18.30
C PRO A 19 -42.69 -0.74 19.69
N SER A 20 -42.37 0.30 20.50
CA SER A 20 -41.89 0.10 21.86
C SER A 20 -42.98 -0.51 22.75
N GLY A 21 -44.21 0.02 22.71
CA GLY A 21 -45.34 -0.53 23.44
C GLY A 21 -45.71 -1.94 22.96
N ALA A 22 -45.61 -2.23 21.65
CA ALA A 22 -45.76 -3.59 21.12
C ALA A 22 -44.76 -4.56 21.74
N ALA A 23 -43.44 -4.17 21.77
CA ALA A 23 -42.41 -5.00 22.39
C ALA A 23 -42.68 -5.28 23.87
N ASP A 24 -43.15 -4.27 24.63
CA ASP A 24 -43.49 -4.46 26.05
C ASP A 24 -44.61 -5.49 26.24
N LEU A 25 -45.62 -5.46 25.39
CA LEU A 25 -46.72 -6.45 25.47
C LEU A 25 -46.23 -7.87 25.15
N TYR A 26 -45.36 -8.05 24.14
CA TYR A 26 -44.74 -9.36 23.85
C TYR A 26 -43.82 -9.85 24.98
N LEU A 27 -43.12 -8.96 25.68
CA LEU A 27 -42.31 -9.31 26.85
C LEU A 27 -43.16 -9.70 28.05
N ILE A 28 -44.32 -9.05 28.26
CA ILE A 28 -45.31 -9.48 29.23
C ILE A 28 -45.84 -10.87 28.86
N MET A 29 -46.19 -11.12 27.60
CA MET A 29 -46.62 -12.45 27.14
C MET A 29 -45.54 -13.51 27.37
N TRP A 30 -44.24 -13.21 27.12
CA TRP A 30 -43.13 -14.11 27.42
C TRP A 30 -43.04 -14.45 28.90
N LYS A 31 -43.27 -13.48 29.78
CA LYS A 31 -43.21 -13.67 31.24
C LYS A 31 -44.39 -14.45 31.77
N ASP A 32 -45.60 -14.09 31.37
CA ASP A 32 -46.84 -14.58 31.99
C ASP A 32 -47.43 -15.81 31.28
N TYR A 33 -47.08 -16.03 29.97
CA TYR A 33 -47.59 -17.10 29.11
C TYR A 33 -46.44 -17.84 28.38
N ARG A 34 -45.36 -18.15 29.10
CA ARG A 34 -44.11 -18.66 28.53
C ARG A 34 -44.26 -19.95 27.73
N GLU A 35 -45.14 -20.86 28.21
CA GLU A 35 -45.37 -22.16 27.54
C GLU A 35 -46.15 -21.98 26.23
N ASP A 36 -47.06 -21.04 26.20
CA ASP A 36 -47.87 -20.74 25.02
C ASP A 36 -47.19 -19.76 24.06
N PHE A 37 -46.08 -19.13 24.47
CA PHE A 37 -45.32 -18.22 23.61
C PHE A 37 -44.67 -18.99 22.49
N ASN A 38 -44.97 -18.64 21.24
CA ASN A 38 -44.58 -19.40 20.06
C ASN A 38 -43.65 -18.58 19.15
N ASN A 39 -43.18 -19.20 18.04
CA ASN A 39 -42.28 -18.60 17.08
C ASN A 39 -42.85 -17.34 16.37
N TYR A 40 -44.18 -17.25 16.16
CA TYR A 40 -44.84 -16.06 15.59
C TYR A 40 -44.79 -14.89 16.57
N ASP A 41 -44.97 -15.14 17.86
CA ASP A 41 -44.86 -14.12 18.91
C ASP A 41 -43.40 -13.58 18.96
N ALA A 42 -42.40 -14.48 18.81
CA ALA A 42 -40.99 -14.10 18.75
C ALA A 42 -40.66 -13.27 17.49
N VAL A 43 -41.24 -13.63 16.34
CA VAL A 43 -41.09 -12.87 15.08
C VAL A 43 -41.65 -11.46 15.24
N ASP A 44 -42.87 -11.31 15.80
CA ASP A 44 -43.51 -10.01 15.94
C ASP A 44 -42.83 -9.14 17.01
N LEU A 45 -42.33 -9.73 18.10
CA LEU A 45 -41.42 -9.05 19.04
C LEU A 45 -40.17 -8.50 18.35
N LEU A 46 -39.49 -9.32 17.56
CA LEU A 46 -38.28 -8.90 16.83
C LEU A 46 -38.57 -7.83 15.78
N LYS A 47 -39.72 -7.89 15.09
CA LYS A 47 -40.14 -6.80 14.18
C LYS A 47 -40.37 -5.49 14.96
N ALA A 48 -40.99 -5.53 16.12
CA ALA A 48 -41.19 -4.37 16.98
C ALA A 48 -39.82 -3.81 17.45
N LEU A 49 -38.95 -4.65 17.98
CA LEU A 49 -37.63 -4.25 18.47
C LEU A 49 -36.74 -3.66 17.38
N ARG A 50 -36.79 -4.15 16.13
CA ARG A 50 -36.03 -3.59 15.01
C ARG A 50 -36.39 -2.15 14.66
N LYS A 51 -37.60 -1.71 15.00
CA LYS A 51 -38.08 -0.34 14.78
C LYS A 51 -37.77 0.59 15.96
N THR A 52 -37.23 0.05 17.05
CA THR A 52 -36.85 0.78 18.25
C THR A 52 -35.30 0.74 18.41
N ASN A 53 -34.78 1.67 19.19
CA ASN A 53 -33.34 1.60 19.59
C ASN A 53 -33.17 0.94 20.96
N ARG A 54 -34.10 0.11 21.37
CA ARG A 54 -34.09 -0.56 22.70
C ARG A 54 -32.95 -1.59 22.73
N LYS A 55 -32.13 -1.52 23.79
CA LYS A 55 -30.99 -2.41 24.05
C LYS A 55 -31.12 -3.15 25.38
N ASP A 56 -32.19 -2.85 26.10
CA ASP A 56 -32.47 -3.23 27.50
C ASP A 56 -33.23 -4.54 27.63
N VAL A 57 -33.41 -5.30 26.54
CA VAL A 57 -34.25 -6.52 26.56
C VAL A 57 -33.40 -7.71 27.00
N ILE A 58 -33.29 -7.91 28.32
CA ILE A 58 -32.46 -8.95 28.96
C ILE A 58 -32.93 -10.36 28.56
N GLU A 59 -34.20 -10.58 28.38
CA GLU A 59 -34.81 -11.88 28.06
C GLU A 59 -34.64 -12.26 26.57
N LEU A 60 -34.30 -11.32 25.70
CA LEU A 60 -34.27 -11.57 24.27
C LEU A 60 -33.36 -12.73 23.85
N PRO A 61 -32.13 -12.92 24.41
CA PRO A 61 -31.30 -14.09 24.09
C PRO A 61 -32.01 -15.41 24.42
N LEU A 62 -32.76 -15.49 25.52
CA LEU A 62 -33.52 -16.68 25.90
C LEU A 62 -34.69 -16.97 24.95
N ILE A 63 -35.38 -15.91 24.50
CA ILE A 63 -36.45 -16.04 23.50
C ILE A 63 -35.89 -16.53 22.18
N VAL A 64 -34.81 -15.93 21.70
CA VAL A 64 -34.17 -16.33 20.45
C VAL A 64 -33.60 -17.74 20.50
N GLU A 65 -32.97 -18.14 21.62
CA GLU A 65 -32.47 -19.51 21.83
C GLU A 65 -33.60 -20.56 21.76
N LYS A 66 -34.75 -20.28 22.37
CA LYS A 66 -35.92 -21.18 22.28
C LYS A 66 -36.40 -21.41 20.85
N PHE A 67 -36.29 -20.41 19.99
CA PHE A 67 -36.79 -20.44 18.61
C PHE A 67 -35.71 -20.36 17.53
N LYS A 68 -34.45 -20.65 17.86
CA LYS A 68 -33.29 -20.52 16.95
C LYS A 68 -33.37 -21.36 15.67
N ASP A 69 -34.17 -22.43 15.68
CA ASP A 69 -34.35 -23.31 14.52
C ASP A 69 -35.30 -22.71 13.46
N TYR A 70 -36.01 -21.66 13.80
CA TYR A 70 -36.79 -20.90 12.84
C TYR A 70 -35.92 -19.83 12.17
N GLU A 71 -35.63 -20.03 10.88
CA GLU A 71 -34.70 -19.14 10.10
C GLU A 71 -35.08 -17.65 10.21
N ILE A 72 -36.42 -17.38 10.18
CA ILE A 72 -36.92 -15.99 10.27
C ILE A 72 -36.58 -15.35 11.61
N VAL A 73 -36.65 -16.09 12.73
CA VAL A 73 -36.29 -15.58 14.07
C VAL A 73 -34.81 -15.27 14.12
N SER A 74 -33.98 -16.18 13.64
CA SER A 74 -32.49 -16.00 13.54
C SER A 74 -32.15 -14.77 12.69
N SER A 75 -32.74 -14.63 11.50
CA SER A 75 -32.52 -13.50 10.61
C SER A 75 -32.98 -12.16 11.23
N LEU A 76 -34.16 -12.08 11.79
CA LEU A 76 -34.69 -10.85 12.42
C LEU A 76 -33.87 -10.44 13.64
N CYS A 77 -33.41 -11.41 14.44
CA CYS A 77 -32.51 -11.16 15.56
C CYS A 77 -31.16 -10.58 15.07
N GLY A 78 -30.57 -11.16 14.03
CA GLY A 78 -29.37 -10.62 13.44
C GLY A 78 -29.54 -9.18 12.97
N TRP A 79 -30.64 -8.85 12.30
CA TRP A 79 -30.93 -7.47 11.89
C TRP A 79 -31.17 -6.53 13.08
N TYR A 80 -31.78 -7.02 14.17
CA TYR A 80 -31.89 -6.25 15.41
C TYR A 80 -30.52 -5.92 15.98
N VAL A 81 -29.63 -6.91 16.09
CA VAL A 81 -28.27 -6.73 16.58
C VAL A 81 -27.50 -5.75 15.70
N PHE A 82 -27.55 -5.92 14.38
CA PHE A 82 -26.89 -5.01 13.44
C PHE A 82 -27.36 -3.57 13.60
N ASN A 83 -28.70 -3.33 13.60
CA ASN A 83 -29.25 -1.99 13.70
C ASN A 83 -28.94 -1.33 15.05
N SER A 84 -28.99 -2.10 16.15
CA SER A 84 -28.86 -1.57 17.51
C SER A 84 -27.40 -1.31 17.92
N PHE A 85 -26.46 -2.15 17.49
CA PHE A 85 -25.09 -2.15 18.02
C PHE A 85 -24.00 -1.86 16.99
N ILE A 86 -24.30 -1.89 15.68
CA ILE A 86 -23.28 -1.82 14.63
C ILE A 86 -23.57 -0.67 13.65
N LYS A 87 -24.77 -0.62 13.09
CA LYS A 87 -25.11 0.34 12.03
C LYS A 87 -24.83 1.78 12.45
N HIS A 88 -24.00 2.49 11.67
CA HIS A 88 -23.59 3.88 11.92
C HIS A 88 -22.84 4.09 13.25
N LYS A 89 -22.25 3.05 13.84
CA LYS A 89 -21.41 3.16 15.03
C LYS A 89 -19.94 3.28 14.67
N ALA A 90 -19.20 4.03 15.50
CA ALA A 90 -17.74 4.02 15.39
C ALA A 90 -17.17 2.64 15.77
N PRO A 91 -16.01 2.22 15.21
CA PRO A 91 -15.42 0.92 15.54
C PRO A 91 -15.28 0.67 17.05
N GLN A 92 -14.91 1.69 17.82
CA GLN A 92 -14.78 1.56 19.27
C GLN A 92 -16.12 1.29 19.97
N ASP A 93 -17.21 1.87 19.50
CA ASP A 93 -18.55 1.63 20.07
C ASP A 93 -19.03 0.20 19.79
N VAL A 94 -18.67 -0.33 18.61
CA VAL A 94 -18.92 -1.73 18.27
C VAL A 94 -18.16 -2.65 19.23
N LEU A 95 -16.87 -2.37 19.46
CA LEU A 95 -16.03 -3.14 20.39
C LEU A 95 -16.52 -3.04 21.84
N ASN A 96 -17.02 -1.88 22.28
CA ASN A 96 -17.61 -1.72 23.60
C ASN A 96 -18.87 -2.61 23.80
N SER A 97 -19.56 -2.95 22.71
CA SER A 97 -20.73 -3.83 22.71
C SER A 97 -20.39 -5.29 22.34
N GLU A 98 -19.12 -5.64 22.12
CA GLU A 98 -18.67 -6.93 21.56
C GLU A 98 -19.22 -8.12 22.36
N SER A 99 -19.13 -8.08 23.69
CA SER A 99 -19.59 -9.19 24.55
C SER A 99 -21.09 -9.50 24.35
N LEU A 100 -21.92 -8.46 24.27
CA LEU A 100 -23.35 -8.60 24.03
C LEU A 100 -23.63 -9.05 22.58
N ILE A 101 -22.95 -8.50 21.59
CA ILE A 101 -23.06 -8.94 20.19
C ILE A 101 -22.70 -10.42 20.08
N CYS A 102 -21.62 -10.86 20.74
CA CYS A 102 -21.19 -12.25 20.73
C CYS A 102 -22.20 -13.21 21.37
N SER A 103 -22.95 -12.80 22.40
CA SER A 103 -24.01 -13.62 22.97
C SER A 103 -25.09 -13.96 21.93
N TYR A 104 -25.44 -13.00 21.07
CA TYR A 104 -26.37 -13.22 19.96
C TYR A 104 -25.77 -14.03 18.81
N ILE A 105 -24.50 -13.80 18.43
CA ILE A 105 -23.83 -14.58 17.37
C ILE A 105 -23.83 -16.09 17.69
N ASN A 106 -23.74 -16.47 18.94
CA ASN A 106 -23.73 -17.87 19.34
C ASN A 106 -25.11 -18.55 19.19
N ILE A 107 -26.19 -17.76 19.04
CA ILE A 107 -27.57 -18.24 18.93
C ILE A 107 -28.06 -18.17 17.49
N ILE A 108 -27.77 -17.09 16.77
CA ILE A 108 -28.21 -16.91 15.38
C ILE A 108 -27.42 -17.79 14.42
N LYS A 109 -28.05 -18.17 13.29
CA LYS A 109 -27.45 -19.05 12.29
C LYS A 109 -26.99 -18.27 11.05
N GLN A 110 -25.89 -18.72 10.49
CA GLN A 110 -25.48 -18.26 9.18
C GLN A 110 -26.42 -18.85 8.11
N LYS A 111 -26.99 -17.97 7.27
CA LYS A 111 -27.74 -18.36 6.10
C LYS A 111 -26.80 -18.60 4.93
N ASP A 112 -27.10 -19.64 4.14
CA ASP A 112 -26.42 -19.86 2.87
C ASP A 112 -26.92 -18.88 1.82
N ILE A 113 -26.03 -17.99 1.35
CA ILE A 113 -26.25 -17.01 0.28
C ILE A 113 -25.29 -17.23 -0.90
N SER A 114 -24.65 -18.39 -0.98
CA SER A 114 -23.67 -18.70 -2.04
C SER A 114 -24.30 -18.81 -3.43
N VAL A 115 -25.56 -19.19 -3.50
CA VAL A 115 -26.30 -19.35 -4.75
C VAL A 115 -27.29 -18.20 -4.96
N ASP A 116 -28.05 -17.84 -3.90
CA ASP A 116 -29.02 -16.75 -3.93
C ASP A 116 -28.65 -15.71 -2.86
N ASP A 117 -28.08 -14.61 -3.31
CA ASP A 117 -27.66 -13.48 -2.50
C ASP A 117 -28.64 -12.29 -2.52
N THR A 118 -29.88 -12.50 -2.97
CA THR A 118 -30.93 -11.47 -3.02
C THR A 118 -31.14 -10.84 -1.63
N TYR A 119 -31.03 -11.66 -0.58
CA TYR A 119 -31.18 -11.21 0.81
C TYR A 119 -29.88 -11.46 1.58
N PRO A 120 -29.19 -10.41 2.02
CA PRO A 120 -27.90 -10.55 2.73
C PRO A 120 -28.07 -11.27 4.07
N CYS A 121 -27.05 -12.01 4.49
CA CYS A 121 -27.02 -12.75 5.75
C CYS A 121 -26.58 -11.83 6.91
N PRO A 122 -27.44 -11.50 7.87
CA PRO A 122 -27.07 -10.61 8.97
C PRO A 122 -25.97 -11.18 9.88
N PHE A 123 -25.88 -12.51 10.03
CA PHE A 123 -24.78 -13.17 10.76
C PHE A 123 -23.42 -12.82 10.17
N SER A 124 -23.26 -12.99 8.87
CA SER A 124 -21.98 -12.69 8.18
C SER A 124 -21.66 -11.20 8.27
N ILE A 125 -22.66 -10.32 8.05
CA ILE A 125 -22.48 -8.87 8.15
C ILE A 125 -21.98 -8.47 9.55
N ILE A 126 -22.58 -9.01 10.61
CA ILE A 126 -22.19 -8.70 12.00
C ILE A 126 -20.72 -9.12 12.23
N ILE A 127 -20.34 -10.33 11.81
CA ILE A 127 -18.97 -10.81 11.99
C ILE A 127 -17.97 -9.98 11.17
N PHE A 128 -18.28 -9.63 9.93
CA PHE A 128 -17.41 -8.76 9.13
C PHE A 128 -17.20 -7.39 9.78
N ASN A 129 -18.24 -6.77 10.32
CA ASN A 129 -18.12 -5.51 11.04
C ASN A 129 -17.30 -5.63 12.34
N LEU A 130 -17.39 -6.73 13.06
CA LEU A 130 -16.50 -7.00 14.20
C LEU A 130 -15.05 -7.17 13.77
N MET A 131 -14.79 -7.92 12.69
CA MET A 131 -13.44 -8.04 12.13
C MET A 131 -12.90 -6.70 11.64
N GLU A 132 -13.72 -5.89 11.00
CA GLU A 132 -13.34 -4.52 10.60
C GLU A 132 -13.00 -3.66 11.82
N ALA A 133 -13.82 -3.68 12.87
CA ALA A 133 -13.55 -2.95 14.10
C ALA A 133 -12.23 -3.38 14.76
N HIS A 134 -11.91 -4.67 14.75
CA HIS A 134 -10.63 -5.22 15.23
C HIS A 134 -9.46 -5.00 14.26
N SER A 135 -9.72 -4.62 13.02
CA SER A 135 -8.67 -4.28 12.04
C SER A 135 -8.30 -2.80 12.04
N ASN A 136 -9.14 -1.95 12.62
CA ASN A 136 -8.94 -0.51 12.70
C ASN A 136 -7.81 -0.19 13.69
N ASN A 137 -6.97 0.80 13.39
CA ASN A 137 -5.79 1.21 14.16
C ASN A 137 -4.72 0.11 14.31
N LEU A 138 -5.01 -1.00 14.98
CA LEU A 138 -4.10 -2.12 15.21
C LEU A 138 -4.83 -3.44 14.91
N PHE A 139 -4.36 -4.14 13.87
CA PHE A 139 -4.94 -5.42 13.45
C PHE A 139 -4.82 -6.49 14.54
N ASN A 140 -5.92 -6.81 15.20
CA ASN A 140 -5.99 -7.86 16.23
C ASN A 140 -6.18 -9.25 15.60
N ALA A 141 -5.05 -9.88 15.28
CA ALA A 141 -5.03 -11.16 14.56
C ALA A 141 -5.75 -12.29 15.30
N ASN A 142 -5.65 -12.36 16.64
CA ASN A 142 -6.31 -13.40 17.43
C ASN A 142 -7.84 -13.31 17.33
N LYS A 143 -8.39 -12.13 17.55
CA LYS A 143 -9.84 -11.91 17.48
C LYS A 143 -10.39 -12.15 16.08
N ILE A 144 -9.71 -11.62 15.07
CA ILE A 144 -10.12 -11.82 13.67
C ILE A 144 -10.08 -13.30 13.31
N TYR A 145 -9.04 -14.03 13.72
CA TYR A 145 -8.94 -15.47 13.50
C TYR A 145 -10.11 -16.23 14.16
N GLU A 146 -10.46 -15.90 15.42
CA GLU A 146 -11.59 -16.49 16.13
C GLU A 146 -12.93 -16.24 15.40
N TYR A 147 -13.14 -15.04 14.87
CA TYR A 147 -14.33 -14.70 14.09
C TYR A 147 -14.39 -15.43 12.75
N CYS A 148 -13.26 -15.55 12.04
CA CYS A 148 -13.21 -16.34 10.82
C CYS A 148 -13.61 -17.79 11.04
N LYS A 149 -13.26 -18.39 12.18
CA LYS A 149 -13.64 -19.78 12.53
C LYS A 149 -15.15 -19.97 12.78
N LYS A 150 -15.91 -18.88 12.98
CA LYS A 150 -17.37 -18.93 13.13
C LYS A 150 -18.12 -18.89 11.79
N ILE A 151 -17.45 -18.48 10.71
CA ILE A 151 -18.02 -18.39 9.37
C ILE A 151 -17.83 -19.71 8.62
N LYS A 152 -18.86 -20.14 7.92
CA LYS A 152 -18.82 -21.17 6.89
C LYS A 152 -18.60 -20.47 5.54
N PRO A 153 -17.39 -20.52 4.98
CA PRO A 153 -17.09 -19.77 3.76
C PRO A 153 -17.90 -20.24 2.55
N GLU A 154 -18.28 -21.51 2.50
CA GLU A 154 -19.14 -22.07 1.48
C GLU A 154 -20.55 -21.45 1.41
N TYR A 155 -20.97 -20.74 2.47
CA TYR A 155 -22.27 -20.06 2.55
C TYR A 155 -22.20 -18.58 2.16
N LEU A 156 -21.02 -18.06 1.79
CA LEU A 156 -20.82 -16.66 1.47
C LEU A 156 -21.09 -16.37 -0.01
N SER A 157 -21.56 -15.15 -0.30
CA SER A 157 -21.71 -14.67 -1.67
C SER A 157 -20.37 -14.54 -2.38
N LYS A 158 -20.32 -14.98 -3.64
CA LYS A 158 -19.18 -14.82 -4.55
C LYS A 158 -19.26 -13.58 -5.42
N LYS A 159 -20.39 -12.86 -5.38
CA LYS A 159 -20.63 -11.70 -6.22
C LYS A 159 -19.98 -10.46 -5.61
N THR A 160 -19.28 -9.69 -6.44
CA THR A 160 -18.90 -8.32 -6.12
C THR A 160 -20.14 -7.42 -6.11
N SER A 161 -20.11 -6.36 -5.34
CA SER A 161 -21.14 -5.34 -5.31
C SER A 161 -20.57 -3.97 -5.67
N GLU A 162 -21.43 -3.05 -6.08
CA GLU A 162 -21.01 -1.69 -6.42
C GLU A 162 -21.74 -0.67 -5.55
N TYR A 163 -21.06 0.41 -5.22
CA TYR A 163 -21.69 1.57 -4.60
C TYR A 163 -21.15 2.86 -5.22
N LYS A 164 -21.94 3.92 -5.13
CA LYS A 164 -21.50 5.26 -5.52
C LYS A 164 -20.97 5.99 -4.29
N ASP A 165 -19.74 6.49 -4.40
CA ASP A 165 -19.16 7.32 -3.36
C ASP A 165 -19.82 8.71 -3.30
N LYS A 166 -19.35 9.56 -2.37
CA LYS A 166 -19.89 10.92 -2.17
C LYS A 166 -19.70 11.84 -3.39
N GLU A 167 -18.76 11.47 -4.28
CA GLU A 167 -18.47 12.19 -5.53
C GLU A 167 -19.23 11.60 -6.73
N GLY A 168 -20.09 10.58 -6.51
CA GLY A 168 -20.89 9.91 -7.53
C GLY A 168 -20.09 8.89 -8.37
N LYS A 169 -18.84 8.59 -8.01
CA LYS A 169 -18.03 7.57 -8.70
C LYS A 169 -18.45 6.18 -8.23
N THR A 170 -18.69 5.29 -9.19
CA THR A 170 -18.94 3.88 -8.90
C THR A 170 -17.65 3.23 -8.38
N LYS A 171 -17.76 2.60 -7.23
CA LYS A 171 -16.71 1.78 -6.62
C LYS A 171 -17.22 0.37 -6.41
N GLU A 172 -16.39 -0.59 -6.75
CA GLU A 172 -16.63 -2.00 -6.52
C GLU A 172 -16.24 -2.38 -5.09
N ILE A 173 -17.00 -3.28 -4.48
CA ILE A 173 -16.70 -3.91 -3.20
C ILE A 173 -16.39 -5.38 -3.47
N PRO A 174 -15.31 -5.95 -2.88
CA PRO A 174 -15.01 -7.37 -3.00
C PRO A 174 -16.19 -8.22 -2.50
N SER A 175 -16.32 -9.44 -3.04
CA SER A 175 -17.34 -10.38 -2.55
C SER A 175 -17.14 -10.72 -1.07
N ASP A 176 -18.19 -11.20 -0.40
CA ASP A 176 -18.11 -11.67 0.98
C ASP A 176 -17.08 -12.79 1.13
N LEU A 177 -17.00 -13.69 0.14
CA LEU A 177 -16.05 -14.79 0.12
C LEU A 177 -14.61 -14.29 0.02
N GLU A 178 -14.33 -13.32 -0.87
CA GLU A 178 -13.02 -12.68 -0.97
C GLU A 178 -12.65 -11.98 0.34
N THR A 179 -13.57 -11.20 0.90
CA THR A 179 -13.39 -10.49 2.16
C THR A 179 -13.04 -11.44 3.30
N TYR A 180 -13.75 -12.57 3.40
CA TYR A 180 -13.45 -13.62 4.38
C TYR A 180 -12.00 -14.12 4.25
N TYR A 181 -11.59 -14.54 3.05
CA TYR A 181 -10.24 -15.06 2.85
C TYR A 181 -9.16 -13.99 3.06
N GLN A 182 -9.43 -12.72 2.75
CA GLN A 182 -8.50 -11.63 3.05
C GLN A 182 -8.23 -11.52 4.56
N TYR A 183 -9.28 -11.51 5.39
CA TYR A 183 -9.14 -11.46 6.85
C TYR A 183 -8.48 -12.72 7.41
N TYR A 184 -8.95 -13.89 6.98
CA TYR A 184 -8.49 -15.16 7.52
C TYR A 184 -7.01 -15.41 7.23
N THR A 185 -6.60 -15.26 5.96
CA THR A 185 -5.21 -15.47 5.57
C THR A 185 -4.27 -14.45 6.20
N LYS A 186 -4.70 -13.18 6.33
CA LYS A 186 -3.94 -12.15 7.02
C LYS A 186 -3.79 -12.44 8.52
N ALA A 187 -4.84 -12.97 9.15
CA ALA A 187 -4.78 -13.36 10.55
C ALA A 187 -3.83 -14.56 10.75
N CYS A 188 -3.91 -15.57 9.91
CA CYS A 188 -2.99 -16.75 9.93
C CYS A 188 -1.53 -16.30 9.74
N ASP A 189 -1.25 -15.42 8.78
CA ASP A 189 0.09 -14.86 8.53
C ASP A 189 0.64 -14.12 9.77
N LYS A 190 -0.17 -13.26 10.39
CA LYS A 190 0.20 -12.51 11.60
C LYS A 190 0.42 -13.41 12.83
N LEU A 191 -0.27 -14.52 12.90
CA LEU A 191 -0.15 -15.49 13.98
C LEU A 191 0.93 -16.55 13.71
N ASN A 192 1.66 -16.47 12.59
CA ASN A 192 2.65 -17.44 12.14
C ASN A 192 2.08 -18.87 11.99
N LYS A 193 0.78 -18.99 11.69
CA LYS A 193 0.11 -20.26 11.38
C LYS A 193 0.39 -20.62 9.91
N ASN A 194 1.66 -20.89 9.58
CA ASN A 194 2.14 -20.93 8.20
C ASN A 194 1.43 -21.97 7.33
N ASN A 195 1.26 -23.21 7.82
CA ASN A 195 0.57 -24.27 7.05
C ASN A 195 -0.92 -23.92 6.82
N GLU A 196 -1.59 -23.38 7.84
CA GLU A 196 -2.98 -22.95 7.73
C GLU A 196 -3.12 -21.72 6.81
N ALA A 197 -2.12 -20.84 6.80
CA ALA A 197 -2.06 -19.71 5.88
C ALA A 197 -1.93 -20.15 4.43
N ILE A 198 -1.09 -21.17 4.14
CA ILE A 198 -0.94 -21.74 2.80
C ILE A 198 -2.26 -22.36 2.34
N ASP A 199 -2.84 -23.27 3.13
CA ASP A 199 -4.12 -23.93 2.81
C ASP A 199 -5.25 -22.91 2.58
N ALA A 200 -5.37 -21.93 3.46
CA ALA A 200 -6.40 -20.90 3.34
C ALA A 200 -6.20 -19.99 2.10
N CYS A 201 -4.95 -19.65 1.77
CA CYS A 201 -4.65 -18.87 0.58
C CYS A 201 -4.94 -19.67 -0.70
N GLU A 202 -4.58 -20.93 -0.76
CA GLU A 202 -4.84 -21.81 -1.90
C GLU A 202 -6.35 -22.01 -2.11
N LYS A 203 -7.11 -22.26 -1.02
CA LYS A 203 -8.57 -22.32 -1.06
C LYS A 203 -9.19 -21.01 -1.54
N GLY A 204 -8.70 -19.87 -1.05
CA GLY A 204 -9.14 -18.55 -1.51
C GLY A 204 -8.90 -18.37 -2.99
N LEU A 205 -7.68 -18.69 -3.48
CA LEU A 205 -7.32 -18.58 -4.89
C LEU A 205 -8.16 -19.46 -5.81
N GLN A 206 -8.67 -20.61 -5.31
CA GLN A 206 -9.55 -21.51 -6.07
C GLN A 206 -11.02 -21.11 -5.99
N ALA A 207 -11.46 -20.55 -4.87
CA ALA A 207 -12.88 -20.31 -4.61
C ALA A 207 -13.40 -18.95 -5.14
N VAL A 208 -12.51 -17.96 -5.29
CA VAL A 208 -12.84 -16.62 -5.78
C VAL A 208 -12.54 -16.53 -7.27
N ASP A 209 -13.59 -16.41 -8.08
CA ASP A 209 -13.45 -16.39 -9.55
C ASP A 209 -12.88 -15.06 -10.07
N ASN A 210 -13.30 -13.96 -9.48
CA ASN A 210 -12.87 -12.60 -9.84
C ASN A 210 -12.45 -11.84 -8.60
N TYR A 211 -11.18 -11.46 -8.56
CA TYR A 211 -10.61 -10.67 -7.47
C TYR A 211 -10.82 -9.18 -7.68
N HIS A 212 -11.15 -8.49 -6.60
CA HIS A 212 -11.18 -7.04 -6.60
C HIS A 212 -9.78 -6.47 -6.81
N TYR A 213 -9.56 -5.78 -7.92
CA TYR A 213 -8.23 -5.37 -8.38
C TYR A 213 -7.23 -6.56 -8.41
N ASP A 214 -6.00 -6.34 -8.00
CA ASP A 214 -4.93 -7.34 -7.92
C ASP A 214 -4.87 -8.01 -6.52
N ASN A 215 -5.98 -8.25 -5.85
CA ASN A 215 -5.99 -8.79 -4.48
C ASN A 215 -5.47 -10.22 -4.37
N ASP A 216 -5.48 -10.99 -5.47
CA ASP A 216 -4.85 -12.31 -5.54
C ASP A 216 -3.34 -12.27 -5.22
N LEU A 217 -2.66 -11.14 -5.50
CA LEU A 217 -1.25 -10.95 -5.15
C LEU A 217 -1.00 -11.09 -3.65
N TRP A 218 -1.93 -10.64 -2.81
CA TRP A 218 -1.77 -10.75 -1.36
C TRP A 218 -1.81 -12.21 -0.88
N PHE A 219 -2.62 -13.07 -1.50
CA PHE A 219 -2.67 -14.50 -1.19
C PHE A 219 -1.37 -15.18 -1.63
N LYS A 220 -0.96 -14.96 -2.89
CA LYS A 220 0.28 -15.49 -3.44
C LYS A 220 1.50 -15.07 -2.60
N MET A 221 1.57 -13.82 -2.20
CA MET A 221 2.64 -13.30 -1.33
C MET A 221 2.63 -13.96 0.06
N ARG A 222 1.46 -14.18 0.66
CA ARG A 222 1.36 -14.86 1.96
C ARG A 222 1.81 -16.32 1.87
N ILE A 223 1.51 -17.02 0.78
CA ILE A 223 2.04 -18.37 0.51
C ILE A 223 3.57 -18.33 0.48
N ALA A 224 4.15 -17.45 -0.32
CA ALA A 224 5.60 -17.31 -0.43
C ALA A 224 6.25 -16.98 0.94
N ARG A 225 5.65 -16.07 1.71
CA ARG A 225 6.10 -15.71 3.06
C ARG A 225 6.00 -16.87 4.04
N ALA A 226 4.93 -17.65 3.98
CA ALA A 226 4.74 -18.81 4.84
C ALA A 226 5.83 -19.87 4.61
N TYR A 227 6.19 -20.17 3.36
CA TYR A 227 7.33 -21.04 3.03
C TYR A 227 8.65 -20.48 3.57
N ARG A 228 8.90 -19.18 3.45
CA ARG A 228 10.06 -18.52 4.07
C ARG A 228 10.11 -18.75 5.59
N ASN A 229 8.97 -18.59 6.26
CA ASN A 229 8.87 -18.76 7.71
C ASN A 229 9.08 -20.25 8.11
N LEU A 230 8.66 -21.18 7.28
CA LEU A 230 8.92 -22.64 7.42
C LEU A 230 10.37 -23.00 7.07
N LYS A 231 11.18 -22.05 6.62
CA LYS A 231 12.57 -22.20 6.15
C LYS A 231 12.71 -23.03 4.85
N ASP A 232 11.62 -23.21 4.12
CA ASP A 232 11.63 -23.73 2.76
C ASP A 232 11.87 -22.56 1.81
N TYR A 233 13.15 -22.15 1.73
CA TYR A 233 13.54 -20.97 0.98
C TYR A 233 13.45 -21.17 -0.53
N ASP A 234 13.64 -22.39 -1.02
CA ASP A 234 13.60 -22.70 -2.45
C ASP A 234 12.18 -22.59 -3.01
N THR A 235 11.21 -23.15 -2.29
CA THR A 235 9.79 -22.97 -2.65
C THR A 235 9.36 -21.51 -2.51
N SER A 236 9.79 -20.83 -1.44
CA SER A 236 9.52 -19.42 -1.23
C SER A 236 10.05 -18.55 -2.38
N GLU A 237 11.29 -18.75 -2.79
CA GLU A 237 11.93 -18.06 -3.92
C GLU A 237 11.14 -18.26 -5.21
N LYS A 238 10.82 -19.53 -5.55
CA LYS A 238 10.01 -19.83 -6.73
C LYS A 238 8.68 -19.08 -6.72
N LYS A 239 8.00 -19.05 -5.58
CA LYS A 239 6.72 -18.34 -5.44
C LYS A 239 6.86 -16.83 -5.59
N TYR A 240 7.91 -16.20 -5.03
CA TYR A 240 8.14 -14.77 -5.24
C TYR A 240 8.47 -14.46 -6.70
N LEU A 241 9.28 -15.27 -7.38
CA LEU A 241 9.60 -15.07 -8.80
C LEU A 241 8.36 -15.20 -9.69
N GLU A 242 7.47 -16.17 -9.42
CA GLU A 242 6.19 -16.31 -10.12
C GLU A 242 5.36 -15.01 -10.04
N ILE A 243 5.35 -14.35 -8.87
CA ILE A 243 4.59 -13.11 -8.67
C ILE A 243 5.31 -11.91 -9.31
N ILE A 244 6.60 -11.74 -9.04
CA ILE A 244 7.39 -10.60 -9.52
C ILE A 244 7.42 -10.55 -11.05
N ASN A 245 7.49 -11.70 -11.72
CA ASN A 245 7.49 -11.78 -13.17
C ASN A 245 6.10 -11.57 -13.80
N SER A 246 5.04 -11.43 -13.01
CA SER A 246 3.73 -11.05 -13.51
C SER A 246 3.64 -9.54 -13.74
N ARG A 247 2.79 -9.12 -14.69
CA ARG A 247 2.54 -7.69 -14.97
C ARG A 247 2.14 -6.91 -13.71
N ALA A 248 1.26 -7.46 -12.89
CA ALA A 248 0.78 -6.81 -11.68
C ALA A 248 1.83 -6.78 -10.57
N GLY A 249 2.67 -7.83 -10.47
CA GLY A 249 3.70 -7.95 -9.43
C GLY A 249 4.97 -7.14 -9.70
N SER A 250 5.35 -6.99 -10.98
CA SER A 250 6.62 -6.33 -11.37
C SER A 250 6.75 -4.88 -10.86
N THR A 251 5.64 -4.21 -10.53
CA THR A 251 5.61 -2.83 -10.03
C THR A 251 5.43 -2.72 -8.51
N LYS A 252 5.36 -3.84 -7.78
CA LYS A 252 5.06 -3.84 -6.34
C LYS A 252 6.34 -3.93 -5.50
N TYR A 253 6.81 -2.81 -5.02
CA TYR A 253 8.05 -2.69 -4.23
C TYR A 253 8.15 -3.70 -3.07
N PHE A 254 7.04 -4.01 -2.41
CA PHE A 254 7.02 -4.90 -1.26
C PHE A 254 7.37 -6.35 -1.62
N LEU A 255 7.12 -6.79 -2.86
CA LEU A 255 7.50 -8.11 -3.33
C LEU A 255 9.02 -8.24 -3.44
N PHE A 256 9.69 -7.26 -4.04
CA PHE A 256 11.16 -7.22 -4.12
C PHE A 256 11.80 -7.18 -2.72
N LYS A 257 11.21 -6.40 -1.80
CA LYS A 257 11.65 -6.38 -0.40
C LYS A 257 11.56 -7.76 0.24
N GLU A 258 10.43 -8.43 0.14
CA GLU A 258 10.20 -9.75 0.73
C GLU A 258 11.10 -10.81 0.07
N TYR A 259 11.29 -10.76 -1.23
CA TYR A 259 12.21 -11.64 -1.95
C TYR A 259 13.67 -11.41 -1.53
N SER A 260 14.09 -10.17 -1.38
CA SER A 260 15.39 -9.84 -0.80
C SER A 260 15.61 -10.50 0.57
N GLU A 261 14.58 -10.56 1.42
CA GLU A 261 14.68 -11.24 2.71
C GLU A 261 14.86 -12.77 2.57
N VAL A 262 14.30 -13.41 1.55
CA VAL A 262 14.53 -14.84 1.25
C VAL A 262 15.98 -15.07 0.88
N LEU A 263 16.50 -14.30 -0.08
CA LEU A 263 17.90 -14.37 -0.53
C LEU A 263 18.89 -14.12 0.62
N TYR A 264 18.57 -13.18 1.52
CA TYR A 264 19.36 -12.95 2.73
C TYR A 264 19.42 -14.20 3.63
N LYS A 265 18.32 -14.92 3.78
CA LYS A 265 18.27 -16.14 4.57
C LYS A 265 19.05 -17.29 3.92
N GLN A 266 19.09 -17.31 2.59
CA GLN A 266 19.93 -18.23 1.81
C GLN A 266 21.43 -17.83 1.80
N LYS A 267 21.80 -16.69 2.43
CA LYS A 267 23.14 -16.09 2.44
C LYS A 267 23.63 -15.58 1.05
N ARG A 268 22.72 -15.41 0.11
CA ARG A 268 22.95 -14.83 -1.22
C ARG A 268 22.91 -13.31 -1.11
N TYR A 269 23.87 -12.73 -0.40
CA TYR A 269 23.81 -11.32 0.02
C TYR A 269 23.88 -10.33 -1.14
N GLN A 270 24.66 -10.61 -2.20
CA GLN A 270 24.76 -9.74 -3.36
C GLN A 270 23.42 -9.67 -4.12
N GLU A 271 22.79 -10.80 -4.38
CA GLU A 271 21.49 -10.86 -5.03
C GLU A 271 20.39 -10.23 -4.15
N SER A 272 20.44 -10.50 -2.84
CA SER A 272 19.57 -9.84 -1.87
C SER A 272 19.68 -8.31 -1.92
N TRP A 273 20.90 -7.80 -2.07
CA TRP A 273 21.17 -6.37 -2.22
C TRP A 273 20.52 -5.80 -3.48
N ILE A 274 20.68 -6.45 -4.63
CA ILE A 274 20.06 -6.03 -5.90
C ILE A 274 18.54 -5.96 -5.76
N GLN A 275 17.90 -7.01 -5.23
CA GLN A 275 16.45 -7.02 -5.03
C GLN A 275 15.99 -5.93 -4.04
N SER A 276 16.76 -5.67 -3.03
CA SER A 276 16.51 -4.59 -2.08
C SER A 276 16.58 -3.20 -2.73
N LEU A 277 17.49 -2.98 -3.69
CA LEU A 277 17.52 -1.74 -4.48
C LEU A 277 16.26 -1.60 -5.34
N LEU A 278 15.85 -2.67 -6.02
CA LEU A 278 14.64 -2.71 -6.83
C LEU A 278 13.37 -2.38 -5.99
N SER A 279 13.35 -2.74 -4.72
CA SER A 279 12.24 -2.45 -3.82
C SER A 279 11.98 -0.95 -3.59
N VAL A 280 12.90 -0.07 -3.94
CA VAL A 280 12.80 1.38 -3.70
C VAL A 280 12.26 2.16 -4.90
N ILE A 281 12.29 1.55 -6.09
CA ILE A 281 11.94 2.19 -7.37
C ILE A 281 10.57 2.86 -7.35
N GLN A 282 9.60 2.21 -6.75
CA GLN A 282 8.19 2.56 -6.78
C GLN A 282 7.74 3.41 -5.57
N LEU A 283 8.66 3.71 -4.65
CA LEU A 283 8.33 4.44 -3.42
C LEU A 283 8.63 5.93 -3.56
N TYR A 284 7.57 6.72 -3.70
CA TYR A 284 7.67 8.19 -3.79
C TYR A 284 7.82 8.88 -2.44
N ASP A 285 7.47 8.22 -1.33
CA ASP A 285 7.50 8.82 0.01
C ASP A 285 8.48 8.10 0.93
N ILE A 286 9.51 8.81 1.36
CA ILE A 286 10.53 8.32 2.29
C ILE A 286 9.93 7.76 3.59
N LYS A 287 8.73 8.18 4.00
CA LYS A 287 8.08 7.69 5.22
C LYS A 287 7.94 6.17 5.28
N TYR A 288 7.82 5.51 4.15
CA TYR A 288 7.67 4.05 4.07
C TYR A 288 8.99 3.29 3.95
N LEU A 289 10.13 3.97 3.87
CA LEU A 289 11.42 3.37 3.57
C LEU A 289 12.18 2.83 4.77
N ALA A 290 11.86 3.22 6.00
CA ALA A 290 12.67 2.94 7.19
C ALA A 290 13.09 1.46 7.34
N GLY A 291 12.14 0.53 7.16
CA GLY A 291 12.41 -0.90 7.25
C GLY A 291 13.31 -1.43 6.11
N ILE A 292 13.21 -0.84 4.92
CA ILE A 292 14.05 -1.18 3.78
C ILE A 292 15.47 -0.68 4.03
N LEU A 293 15.64 0.58 4.43
CA LEU A 293 16.95 1.18 4.73
C LEU A 293 17.69 0.43 5.84
N LEU A 294 16.96 -0.03 6.88
CA LEU A 294 17.52 -0.87 7.94
C LEU A 294 18.08 -2.18 7.38
N ASN A 295 17.33 -2.84 6.50
CA ASN A 295 17.79 -4.09 5.89
C ASN A 295 18.96 -3.84 4.92
N GLN A 296 18.95 -2.76 4.18
CA GLN A 296 20.02 -2.35 3.26
C GLN A 296 21.32 -2.07 4.01
N SER A 297 21.27 -1.35 5.13
CA SER A 297 22.45 -1.16 5.98
C SER A 297 23.02 -2.49 6.47
N ARG A 298 22.16 -3.42 6.91
CA ARG A 298 22.60 -4.76 7.35
C ARG A 298 23.19 -5.59 6.22
N LEU A 299 22.62 -5.53 5.01
CA LEU A 299 23.13 -6.21 3.83
C LEU A 299 24.50 -5.72 3.44
N LEU A 300 24.69 -4.41 3.35
CA LEU A 300 25.98 -3.81 3.02
C LEU A 300 27.05 -4.15 4.06
N ALA A 301 26.68 -4.19 5.35
CA ALA A 301 27.61 -4.64 6.39
C ALA A 301 28.00 -6.13 6.21
N ARG A 302 27.11 -7.00 5.70
CA ARG A 302 27.43 -8.38 5.34
C ARG A 302 28.31 -8.51 4.10
N LEU A 303 28.22 -7.54 3.20
CA LEU A 303 29.06 -7.42 2.00
C LEU A 303 30.38 -6.68 2.27
N GLU A 304 30.69 -6.41 3.53
CA GLU A 304 31.89 -5.67 3.98
C GLU A 304 31.98 -4.22 3.46
N ARG A 305 30.86 -3.69 2.95
CA ARG A 305 30.69 -2.31 2.47
C ARG A 305 30.30 -1.38 3.61
N ILE A 306 31.17 -1.27 4.61
CA ILE A 306 30.87 -0.65 5.92
C ILE A 306 30.54 0.85 5.81
N ASP A 307 31.31 1.60 4.99
CA ASP A 307 31.08 3.04 4.81
C ASP A 307 29.72 3.34 4.18
N GLU A 308 29.30 2.51 3.23
CA GLU A 308 27.98 2.65 2.61
C GLU A 308 26.87 2.22 3.57
N ALA A 309 27.07 1.13 4.31
CA ALA A 309 26.15 0.71 5.37
C ALA A 309 25.90 1.82 6.40
N LYS A 310 26.96 2.54 6.77
CA LYS A 310 26.88 3.69 7.68
C LYS A 310 26.04 4.83 7.12
N LYS A 311 26.13 5.14 5.81
CA LYS A 311 25.31 6.17 5.18
C LYS A 311 23.81 5.88 5.29
N PHE A 312 23.39 4.61 5.17
CA PHE A 312 21.99 4.23 5.40
C PHE A 312 21.56 4.43 6.87
N ALA A 313 22.46 4.12 7.82
CA ALA A 313 22.19 4.36 9.24
C ALA A 313 22.08 5.87 9.55
N GLU A 314 22.88 6.72 8.88
CA GLU A 314 22.78 8.18 8.98
C GLU A 314 21.44 8.70 8.47
N ILE A 315 20.90 8.14 7.37
CA ILE A 315 19.55 8.48 6.88
C ILE A 315 18.49 8.08 7.90
N ILE A 316 18.62 6.90 8.53
CA ILE A 316 17.70 6.46 9.59
C ILE A 316 17.77 7.41 10.79
N PHE A 317 18.97 7.82 11.21
CA PHE A 317 19.15 8.80 12.28
C PHE A 317 18.43 10.12 11.98
N LEU A 318 18.62 10.66 10.77
CA LEU A 318 17.94 11.87 10.32
C LEU A 318 16.41 11.71 10.30
N GLY A 319 15.89 10.61 9.77
CA GLY A 319 14.46 10.34 9.73
C GLY A 319 13.81 10.22 11.11
N VAL A 320 14.49 9.62 12.07
CA VAL A 320 14.04 9.59 13.48
C VAL A 320 14.07 11.01 14.08
N LYS A 321 15.14 11.77 13.85
CA LYS A 321 15.27 13.17 14.31
C LYS A 321 14.20 14.09 13.72
N GLU A 322 13.80 13.87 12.47
CA GLU A 322 12.75 14.62 11.78
C GLU A 322 11.33 14.13 12.10
N ASN A 323 11.16 13.15 12.99
CA ASN A 323 9.89 12.51 13.33
C ASN A 323 9.18 11.87 12.11
N LEU A 324 9.91 11.52 11.07
CA LEU A 324 9.37 10.75 9.95
C LEU A 324 9.09 9.30 10.35
N TRP A 325 9.87 8.77 11.30
CA TRP A 325 9.78 7.39 11.79
C TRP A 325 9.82 7.34 13.31
N ASN A 326 9.01 6.43 13.86
CA ASN A 326 9.06 6.15 15.29
C ASN A 326 10.44 5.59 15.68
N ASN A 327 10.95 6.03 16.81
CA ASN A 327 12.22 5.57 17.34
C ASN A 327 12.11 4.12 17.84
N SER A 328 12.49 3.15 17.01
CA SER A 328 12.45 1.73 17.35
C SER A 328 13.78 1.24 17.91
N THR A 329 13.72 0.18 18.74
CA THR A 329 14.92 -0.47 19.28
C THR A 329 15.91 -0.91 18.17
N ASN A 330 15.39 -1.34 17.02
CA ASN A 330 16.24 -1.77 15.91
C ASN A 330 17.00 -0.61 15.26
N TYR A 331 16.38 0.57 15.17
CA TYR A 331 17.05 1.77 14.66
C TYR A 331 18.12 2.24 15.63
N GLN A 332 17.83 2.26 16.93
CA GLN A 332 18.81 2.62 17.95
C GLN A 332 20.02 1.66 17.97
N LYS A 333 19.79 0.36 17.86
CA LYS A 333 20.90 -0.62 17.73
C LYS A 333 21.80 -0.33 16.52
N LEU A 334 21.21 0.05 15.37
CA LEU A 334 21.98 0.38 14.19
C LEU A 334 22.75 1.69 14.34
N ILE A 335 22.10 2.74 14.86
CA ILE A 335 22.70 4.06 15.12
C ILE A 335 23.88 3.92 16.08
N ASN A 336 23.72 3.14 17.16
CA ASN A 336 24.75 2.89 18.15
C ASN A 336 25.90 2.05 17.58
N TYR A 337 25.62 1.05 16.75
CA TYR A 337 26.64 0.22 16.10
C TYR A 337 27.60 1.05 15.24
N PHE A 338 27.08 2.06 14.53
CA PHE A 338 27.88 2.98 13.73
C PHE A 338 28.34 4.24 14.48
N GLU A 339 28.05 4.36 15.78
CA GLU A 339 28.41 5.48 16.64
C GLU A 339 27.97 6.85 16.08
N ILE A 340 26.75 6.90 15.48
CA ILE A 340 26.25 8.11 14.86
C ILE A 340 25.74 9.07 15.94
N LYS A 341 26.43 10.23 16.09
CA LYS A 341 26.08 11.25 17.08
C LYS A 341 25.45 12.48 16.45
N GLU A 342 25.90 12.86 15.26
CA GLU A 342 25.44 14.04 14.55
C GLU A 342 25.52 13.83 13.05
N VAL A 343 24.46 14.22 12.32
CA VAL A 343 24.44 14.25 10.85
C VAL A 343 23.78 15.55 10.42
N LYS A 344 24.38 16.21 9.41
CA LYS A 344 23.83 17.45 8.82
C LYS A 344 22.94 17.13 7.62
N GLY A 345 21.89 17.93 7.45
CA GLY A 345 20.96 17.81 6.31
C GLY A 345 19.63 17.18 6.68
N THR A 346 18.90 16.71 5.68
CA THR A 346 17.60 16.05 5.84
C THR A 346 17.65 14.61 5.32
N ALA A 347 16.82 13.75 5.90
CA ALA A 347 16.74 12.34 5.51
C ALA A 347 16.45 12.17 4.02
N ASN A 348 15.51 12.96 3.46
CA ASN A 348 15.12 12.87 2.06
C ASN A 348 16.26 13.28 1.10
N LYS A 349 17.05 14.30 1.46
CA LYS A 349 18.19 14.73 0.66
C LYS A 349 19.30 13.70 0.67
N ALA A 350 19.69 13.23 1.87
CA ALA A 350 20.71 12.21 2.04
C ALA A 350 20.33 10.91 1.29
N PHE A 351 19.06 10.51 1.38
CA PHE A 351 18.52 9.38 0.63
C PHE A 351 18.68 9.53 -0.88
N LYS A 352 18.23 10.65 -1.47
CA LYS A 352 18.34 10.88 -2.93
C LYS A 352 19.79 10.90 -3.41
N GLN A 353 20.70 11.50 -2.64
CA GLN A 353 22.12 11.52 -2.96
C GLN A 353 22.71 10.12 -2.94
N LEU A 354 22.43 9.34 -1.88
CA LEU A 354 22.97 7.99 -1.75
C LEU A 354 22.45 7.06 -2.85
N TYR A 355 21.13 7.09 -3.14
CA TYR A 355 20.56 6.22 -4.17
C TYR A 355 21.02 6.52 -5.58
N SER A 356 21.41 7.74 -5.87
CA SER A 356 21.99 8.07 -7.18
C SER A 356 23.32 7.33 -7.46
N THR A 357 24.02 6.88 -6.41
CA THR A 357 25.28 6.14 -6.54
C THR A 357 25.09 4.65 -6.88
N PHE A 358 23.88 4.11 -6.72
CA PHE A 358 23.58 2.68 -6.92
C PHE A 358 22.78 2.38 -8.20
N LYS A 359 22.66 3.33 -9.12
CA LYS A 359 21.88 3.10 -10.35
C LYS A 359 22.38 1.92 -11.19
N ASP A 360 23.70 1.81 -11.37
CA ASP A 360 24.29 0.72 -12.15
C ASP A 360 24.09 -0.64 -11.46
N GLU A 361 24.29 -0.71 -10.15
CA GLU A 361 24.09 -1.95 -9.40
C GLU A 361 22.63 -2.42 -9.43
N ARG A 362 21.68 -1.48 -9.40
CA ARG A 362 20.26 -1.77 -9.46
C ARG A 362 19.84 -2.52 -10.71
N TYR A 363 20.50 -2.26 -11.83
CA TYR A 363 20.14 -2.81 -13.13
C TYR A 363 21.17 -3.82 -13.67
N ILE A 364 22.02 -4.39 -12.80
CA ILE A 364 23.12 -5.26 -13.21
C ILE A 364 22.66 -6.52 -13.97
N ASP A 365 21.47 -7.04 -13.60
CA ASP A 365 20.89 -8.25 -14.20
C ASP A 365 19.92 -7.94 -15.35
N TYR A 366 19.74 -6.66 -15.70
CA TYR A 366 18.84 -6.26 -16.78
C TYR A 366 19.53 -6.31 -18.13
N GLU A 367 18.82 -6.76 -19.15
CA GLU A 367 19.30 -6.69 -20.53
C GLU A 367 19.49 -5.24 -20.97
N THR A 368 20.67 -4.94 -21.50
CA THR A 368 20.98 -3.61 -22.03
C THR A 368 20.56 -3.52 -23.48
N ASN A 369 19.71 -2.56 -23.80
CA ASN A 369 19.25 -2.24 -25.15
C ASN A 369 19.99 -1.04 -25.69
N GLN A 370 20.08 -0.96 -27.03
CA GLN A 370 20.64 0.18 -27.76
C GLN A 370 19.54 0.92 -28.49
N GLY A 371 19.63 2.25 -28.57
CA GLY A 371 18.64 3.06 -29.25
C GLY A 371 19.13 4.49 -29.55
N GLU A 372 18.22 5.29 -30.08
CA GLU A 372 18.44 6.68 -30.43
C GLU A 372 17.33 7.54 -29.86
N ILE A 373 17.66 8.64 -29.22
CA ILE A 373 16.68 9.62 -28.73
C ILE A 373 16.06 10.33 -29.93
N VAL A 374 14.80 10.03 -30.23
CA VAL A 374 14.10 10.56 -31.43
C VAL A 374 13.12 11.69 -31.12
N PHE A 375 12.84 11.91 -29.83
CA PHE A 375 11.92 12.96 -29.44
C PHE A 375 12.21 13.42 -28.01
N ILE A 376 12.21 14.74 -27.82
CA ILE A 376 12.27 15.37 -26.52
C ILE A 376 11.10 16.34 -26.41
N HIS A 377 10.34 16.19 -25.32
CA HIS A 377 9.20 17.08 -25.08
C HIS A 377 9.70 18.52 -24.84
N PRO A 378 9.02 19.57 -25.35
CA PRO A 378 9.48 20.97 -25.24
C PRO A 378 9.75 21.47 -23.82
N ARG A 379 9.18 20.82 -22.81
CA ARG A 379 9.48 21.11 -21.39
C ARG A 379 10.78 20.45 -20.90
N GLY A 380 11.51 19.66 -21.72
CA GLY A 380 12.75 19.01 -21.39
C GLY A 380 12.68 18.03 -20.20
N LYS A 381 11.51 17.45 -19.93
CA LYS A 381 11.33 16.54 -18.77
C LYS A 381 11.19 15.07 -19.14
N PHE A 382 10.81 14.77 -20.36
CA PHE A 382 10.62 13.41 -20.88
C PHE A 382 10.82 13.38 -22.38
N GLY A 383 11.02 12.17 -22.94
CA GLY A 383 11.21 11.98 -24.37
C GLY A 383 10.96 10.51 -24.78
N LYS A 384 11.39 10.17 -26.00
CA LYS A 384 11.27 8.84 -26.56
C LYS A 384 12.61 8.38 -27.15
N ILE A 385 12.93 7.12 -26.92
CA ILE A 385 14.02 6.39 -27.55
C ILE A 385 13.43 5.43 -28.55
N ARG A 386 13.92 5.46 -29.80
CA ARG A 386 13.66 4.45 -30.82
C ARG A 386 14.73 3.36 -30.68
N TYR A 387 14.29 2.11 -30.64
CA TYR A 387 15.18 0.94 -30.56
C TYR A 387 14.64 -0.18 -31.47
N SER A 388 15.09 -1.38 -31.35
CA SER A 388 14.76 -2.56 -32.16
C SER A 388 13.47 -2.47 -32.99
N ASN A 389 13.54 -2.69 -34.33
CA ASN A 389 12.41 -2.71 -35.25
C ASN A 389 11.48 -1.47 -35.24
N ASN A 390 12.04 -0.28 -35.09
CA ASN A 390 11.27 0.98 -34.99
C ASN A 390 10.33 1.09 -33.77
N THR A 391 10.47 0.23 -32.79
CA THR A 391 9.75 0.36 -31.53
C THR A 391 10.26 1.57 -30.77
N SER A 392 9.36 2.34 -30.13
CA SER A 392 9.75 3.48 -29.29
C SER A 392 9.34 3.24 -27.85
N ILE A 393 10.20 3.66 -26.93
CA ILE A 393 9.98 3.59 -25.48
C ILE A 393 10.10 4.98 -24.86
N ASN A 394 9.25 5.29 -23.88
CA ASN A 394 9.30 6.56 -23.17
C ASN A 394 10.42 6.58 -22.13
N PHE A 395 10.93 7.76 -21.84
CA PHE A 395 11.86 7.99 -20.72
C PHE A 395 11.60 9.33 -20.04
N SER A 396 12.03 9.45 -18.79
CA SER A 396 12.05 10.70 -18.05
C SER A 396 13.48 11.26 -17.92
N LYS A 397 13.61 12.53 -17.60
CA LYS A 397 14.92 13.14 -17.31
C LYS A 397 15.67 12.42 -16.16
N ASN A 398 14.93 11.83 -15.22
CA ASN A 398 15.50 11.10 -14.10
C ASN A 398 15.97 9.70 -14.46
N SER A 399 15.61 9.20 -15.65
CA SER A 399 15.98 7.87 -16.14
C SER A 399 17.47 7.80 -16.56
N PHE A 400 18.14 8.94 -16.73
CA PHE A 400 19.56 8.95 -17.05
C PHE A 400 20.40 8.52 -15.84
N ASN A 401 21.45 7.72 -16.11
CA ASN A 401 22.37 7.26 -15.09
C ASN A 401 23.12 8.45 -14.45
N ASN A 402 23.59 9.37 -15.27
CA ASN A 402 24.21 10.59 -14.81
C ASN A 402 23.23 11.77 -14.84
N ARG A 403 23.50 12.78 -14.02
CA ARG A 403 22.72 14.01 -14.04
C ARG A 403 22.92 14.71 -15.38
N VAL A 404 21.86 14.78 -16.18
CA VAL A 404 21.86 15.51 -17.44
C VAL A 404 21.26 16.91 -17.26
N GLY A 405 21.79 17.87 -18.00
CA GLY A 405 21.31 19.25 -18.01
C GLY A 405 20.00 19.43 -18.78
N ASN A 406 20.05 20.17 -19.88
CA ASN A 406 18.92 20.30 -20.79
C ASN A 406 18.85 19.08 -21.72
N LEU A 407 17.69 18.42 -21.80
CA LEU A 407 17.51 17.25 -22.68
C LEU A 407 17.53 17.62 -24.16
N ASP A 408 17.18 18.87 -24.54
CA ASP A 408 17.07 19.30 -25.94
C ASP A 408 18.37 19.07 -26.75
N ASN A 409 19.51 19.04 -26.06
CA ASN A 409 20.81 18.79 -26.68
C ASN A 409 21.07 17.30 -27.03
N PHE A 410 20.18 16.41 -26.65
CA PHE A 410 20.38 14.96 -26.82
C PHE A 410 19.45 14.33 -27.87
N GLU A 411 18.65 15.10 -28.58
CA GLU A 411 17.89 14.59 -29.72
C GLU A 411 18.87 14.09 -30.81
N GLY A 412 18.69 12.86 -31.29
CA GLY A 412 19.61 12.17 -32.19
C GLY A 412 20.77 11.43 -31.49
N ALA A 413 20.91 11.55 -30.16
CA ALA A 413 21.96 10.86 -29.45
C ALA A 413 21.71 9.35 -29.36
N LYS A 414 22.79 8.57 -29.61
CA LYS A 414 22.78 7.13 -29.37
C LYS A 414 22.92 6.86 -27.88
N VAL A 415 22.12 5.94 -27.39
CA VAL A 415 22.04 5.61 -25.96
C VAL A 415 22.00 4.11 -25.74
N SER A 416 22.55 3.67 -24.60
CA SER A 416 22.23 2.38 -24.02
C SER A 416 21.29 2.57 -22.84
N PHE A 417 20.39 1.62 -22.64
CA PHE A 417 19.36 1.70 -21.57
C PHE A 417 18.84 0.32 -21.22
N VAL A 418 18.15 0.23 -20.10
CA VAL A 418 17.37 -0.96 -19.69
C VAL A 418 15.89 -0.69 -19.79
N ILE A 419 15.08 -1.73 -20.02
CA ILE A 419 13.61 -1.63 -20.00
C ILE A 419 13.14 -1.99 -18.60
N ASP A 420 12.38 -1.09 -17.99
CA ASP A 420 11.74 -1.26 -16.70
C ASP A 420 10.25 -0.84 -16.82
N TYR A 421 9.50 -0.87 -15.73
CA TYR A 421 8.09 -0.50 -15.71
C TYR A 421 7.87 0.69 -14.78
N ASP A 422 7.05 1.64 -15.22
CA ASP A 422 6.61 2.75 -14.39
C ASP A 422 5.50 2.34 -13.40
N TYR A 423 5.02 3.30 -12.60
CA TYR A 423 3.95 3.07 -11.62
C TYR A 423 2.60 2.67 -12.23
N LYS A 424 2.41 2.83 -13.56
CA LYS A 424 1.23 2.41 -14.31
C LYS A 424 1.42 1.06 -14.99
N SER A 425 2.53 0.37 -14.75
CA SER A 425 2.94 -0.85 -15.45
C SER A 425 3.17 -0.65 -16.95
N GLU A 426 3.54 0.58 -17.37
CA GLU A 426 3.97 0.87 -18.73
C GLU A 426 5.50 0.73 -18.84
N GLN A 427 5.98 0.18 -19.95
CA GLN A 427 7.42 0.08 -20.20
C GLN A 427 8.05 1.46 -20.30
N ILE A 428 9.19 1.63 -19.63
CA ILE A 428 9.97 2.87 -19.58
C ILE A 428 11.46 2.54 -19.73
N ALA A 429 12.19 3.39 -20.42
CA ALA A 429 13.66 3.29 -20.48
C ALA A 429 14.25 3.89 -19.21
N GLU A 430 15.11 3.14 -18.55
CA GLU A 430 15.84 3.51 -17.33
C GLU A 430 17.33 3.28 -17.47
N ASN A 431 18.12 3.82 -16.55
CA ASN A 431 19.59 3.73 -16.55
C ASN A 431 20.23 4.14 -17.88
N ILE A 432 19.71 5.21 -18.50
CA ILE A 432 20.13 5.69 -19.82
C ILE A 432 21.55 6.22 -19.73
N LYS A 433 22.43 5.71 -20.60
CA LYS A 433 23.80 6.17 -20.80
C LYS A 433 23.93 6.65 -22.24
N ILE A 434 24.45 7.85 -22.43
CA ILE A 434 24.69 8.40 -23.77
C ILE A 434 26.02 7.84 -24.29
N GLU A 435 26.02 7.23 -25.48
CA GLU A 435 27.21 6.74 -26.12
C GLU A 435 28.08 7.92 -26.58
N ASN A 436 29.38 7.77 -26.40
CA ASN A 436 30.41 8.78 -26.79
C ASN A 436 30.30 10.14 -26.07
N LEU A 437 29.48 10.25 -25.00
CA LEU A 437 29.68 11.34 -24.06
C LEU A 437 30.80 10.94 -23.12
N GLU A 438 32.04 11.42 -23.38
CA GLU A 438 33.04 11.50 -22.32
C GLU A 438 32.41 12.38 -21.24
N VAL A 439 31.92 11.74 -20.18
CA VAL A 439 31.50 12.41 -18.94
C VAL A 439 32.82 12.88 -18.31
N THR A 440 33.33 14.00 -18.83
CA THR A 440 34.35 14.75 -18.12
C THR A 440 33.73 15.10 -16.79
N LYS A 441 34.17 14.44 -15.73
CA LYS A 441 33.90 14.82 -14.35
C LYS A 441 34.13 16.33 -14.31
N VAL A 442 33.08 17.13 -14.14
CA VAL A 442 33.21 18.59 -14.11
C VAL A 442 34.00 18.90 -12.84
N LEU A 443 35.29 19.03 -13.00
CA LEU A 443 36.19 19.35 -11.89
C LEU A 443 35.97 20.85 -11.55
N VAL A 444 35.74 21.13 -10.29
CA VAL A 444 35.83 22.52 -9.79
C VAL A 444 37.16 23.10 -10.23
N GLY A 445 37.13 24.31 -10.83
CA GLY A 445 38.28 24.94 -11.43
C GLY A 445 38.48 24.68 -12.93
N SER A 446 37.80 23.70 -13.54
CA SER A 446 37.86 23.46 -15.00
C SER A 446 37.14 24.57 -15.77
N THR A 447 37.60 24.77 -17.02
CA THR A 447 36.98 25.72 -17.95
C THR A 447 36.37 24.99 -19.13
N SER A 448 35.23 25.46 -19.60
CA SER A 448 34.50 24.93 -20.77
C SER A 448 33.81 26.07 -21.52
N LYS A 449 33.43 25.82 -22.77
CA LYS A 449 32.49 26.68 -23.45
C LYS A 449 31.07 26.34 -23.03
N GLY A 450 30.18 27.35 -23.02
CA GLY A 450 28.78 27.13 -22.73
C GLY A 450 27.93 28.15 -23.46
N LYS A 451 26.71 27.80 -23.78
CA LYS A 451 25.73 28.63 -24.47
C LYS A 451 24.76 29.26 -23.45
N ILE A 452 24.58 30.57 -23.49
CA ILE A 452 23.62 31.25 -22.62
C ILE A 452 22.21 30.78 -23.01
N ARG A 453 21.55 30.12 -22.07
CA ARG A 453 20.22 29.59 -22.24
C ARG A 453 19.14 30.58 -21.82
N ASN A 454 19.37 31.29 -20.73
CA ASN A 454 18.40 32.21 -20.17
C ASN A 454 19.09 33.34 -19.37
N ILE A 455 18.56 34.53 -19.43
CA ILE A 455 18.97 35.73 -18.70
C ILE A 455 17.87 36.04 -17.69
N VAL A 456 18.25 36.09 -16.43
CA VAL A 456 17.33 36.41 -15.32
C VAL A 456 17.93 37.47 -14.41
N ASP A 457 17.12 38.09 -13.56
CA ASP A 457 17.55 39.22 -12.71
C ASP A 457 18.75 38.89 -11.81
N PHE A 458 18.91 37.59 -11.44
CA PHE A 458 19.98 37.15 -10.57
C PHE A 458 21.15 36.46 -11.28
N GLY A 459 21.18 36.44 -12.65
CA GLY A 459 22.31 35.89 -13.40
C GLY A 459 21.98 35.25 -14.74
N LEU A 460 22.94 34.48 -15.26
CA LEU A 460 22.86 33.79 -16.54
C LEU A 460 22.86 32.26 -16.33
N PHE A 461 21.85 31.57 -16.87
CA PHE A 461 21.89 30.14 -17.01
C PHE A 461 22.65 29.77 -18.28
N ILE A 462 23.68 28.95 -18.13
CA ILE A 462 24.59 28.60 -19.22
C ILE A 462 24.63 27.07 -19.34
N ASP A 463 24.31 26.57 -20.53
CA ASP A 463 24.43 25.16 -20.89
C ASP A 463 25.86 24.90 -21.40
N MET A 464 26.61 24.10 -20.66
CA MET A 464 27.98 23.74 -21.01
C MET A 464 28.00 22.65 -22.08
N GLU A 465 29.14 22.48 -22.81
CA GLU A 465 29.30 21.49 -23.87
C GLU A 465 29.03 20.04 -23.43
N ASN A 466 29.24 19.75 -22.16
CA ASN A 466 28.93 18.44 -21.56
C ASN A 466 27.43 18.26 -21.17
N GLY A 467 26.54 19.15 -21.62
CA GLY A 467 25.12 19.09 -21.36
C GLY A 467 24.69 19.49 -19.94
N ILE A 468 25.60 19.97 -19.09
CA ILE A 468 25.28 20.41 -17.73
C ILE A 468 25.00 21.90 -17.72
N THR A 469 23.88 22.31 -17.13
CA THR A 469 23.53 23.72 -16.94
C THR A 469 24.10 24.24 -15.63
N GLY A 470 24.77 25.37 -15.67
CA GLY A 470 25.24 26.10 -14.50
C GLY A 470 24.69 27.52 -14.45
N LEU A 471 24.88 28.19 -13.30
CA LEU A 471 24.48 29.58 -13.06
C LEU A 471 25.74 30.44 -12.87
N ALA A 472 25.92 31.44 -13.76
CA ALA A 472 26.76 32.60 -13.49
C ALA A 472 25.92 33.61 -12.72
N HIS A 473 26.15 33.72 -11.42
CA HIS A 473 25.38 34.58 -10.53
C HIS A 473 25.73 36.05 -10.76
N ILE A 474 24.75 36.96 -10.60
CA ILE A 474 24.90 38.41 -10.78
C ILE A 474 26.13 38.97 -10.03
N SER A 475 26.50 38.40 -8.88
CA SER A 475 27.68 38.83 -8.14
C SER A 475 29.03 38.63 -8.87
N THR A 476 29.04 37.82 -9.92
CA THR A 476 30.23 37.49 -10.74
C THR A 476 30.16 38.08 -12.14
N LEU A 477 29.12 38.85 -12.43
CA LEU A 477 28.84 39.48 -13.72
C LEU A 477 28.98 41.00 -13.66
N PRO A 478 29.22 41.67 -14.81
CA PRO A 478 29.14 43.17 -14.92
C PRO A 478 27.74 43.65 -14.52
N LYS A 479 27.67 44.91 -13.99
CA LYS A 479 26.37 45.48 -13.56
C LYS A 479 25.33 45.56 -14.68
N ASN A 480 25.75 45.70 -15.91
CA ASN A 480 24.89 45.79 -17.10
C ASN A 480 24.91 44.49 -17.92
N PHE A 481 25.07 43.35 -17.28
CA PHE A 481 25.18 42.06 -17.95
C PHE A 481 24.00 41.71 -18.87
N GLN A 482 22.80 42.22 -18.57
CA GLN A 482 21.60 42.03 -19.41
C GLN A 482 21.66 42.77 -20.75
N GLU A 483 22.51 43.79 -20.86
CA GLU A 483 22.76 44.53 -22.10
C GLU A 483 23.96 43.94 -22.90
N ILE A 484 24.88 43.28 -22.19
CA ILE A 484 26.12 42.70 -22.77
C ILE A 484 25.87 41.32 -23.35
N TYR A 485 25.03 40.51 -22.70
CA TYR A 485 24.83 39.14 -23.07
C TYR A 485 23.43 38.91 -23.64
N GLU A 486 23.35 38.07 -24.68
CA GLU A 486 22.10 37.64 -25.29
C GLU A 486 21.92 36.14 -25.16
N VAL A 487 20.67 35.66 -25.12
CA VAL A 487 20.34 34.24 -25.18
C VAL A 487 20.88 33.65 -26.49
N GLY A 488 21.64 32.57 -26.37
CA GLY A 488 22.30 31.94 -27.50
C GLY A 488 23.79 32.30 -27.66
N ASN A 489 24.29 33.36 -26.99
CA ASN A 489 25.74 33.64 -27.01
C ASN A 489 26.55 32.49 -26.42
N VAL A 490 27.71 32.23 -27.02
CA VAL A 490 28.69 31.24 -26.51
C VAL A 490 29.71 31.98 -25.67
N VAL A 491 29.87 31.58 -24.44
CA VAL A 491 30.82 32.16 -23.48
C VAL A 491 31.72 31.09 -22.92
N LYS A 492 32.95 31.46 -22.52
CA LYS A 492 33.85 30.60 -21.80
C LYS A 492 33.60 30.74 -20.33
N VAL A 493 33.41 29.62 -19.64
CA VAL A 493 33.06 29.60 -18.22
C VAL A 493 34.03 28.71 -17.43
N ARG A 494 34.28 29.10 -16.17
CA ARG A 494 34.99 28.28 -15.19
C ARG A 494 33.96 27.80 -14.15
N VAL A 495 34.08 26.55 -13.75
CA VAL A 495 33.31 25.98 -12.66
C VAL A 495 33.92 26.40 -11.34
N GLU A 496 33.19 27.22 -10.57
CA GLU A 496 33.64 27.72 -9.27
C GLU A 496 33.36 26.72 -8.13
N LYS A 497 32.15 26.15 -8.15
CA LYS A 497 31.74 25.13 -7.18
C LYS A 497 30.52 24.36 -7.67
N GLU A 498 30.38 23.16 -7.18
CA GLU A 498 29.15 22.39 -7.29
C GLU A 498 28.24 22.71 -6.11
N THR A 499 26.99 23.03 -6.38
CA THR A 499 25.96 23.34 -5.38
C THR A 499 24.80 22.38 -5.51
N GLU A 500 23.94 22.32 -4.51
CA GLU A 500 22.71 21.51 -4.54
C GLU A 500 21.79 21.88 -5.70
N LYS A 501 21.84 23.14 -6.16
CA LYS A 501 20.97 23.67 -7.23
C LYS A 501 21.62 23.58 -8.62
N GLY A 502 22.88 23.16 -8.73
CA GLY A 502 23.62 23.07 -9.97
C GLY A 502 25.07 23.57 -9.82
N LEU A 503 25.74 23.78 -10.96
CA LEU A 503 27.07 24.34 -10.98
C LEU A 503 27.02 25.87 -10.83
N SER A 504 27.90 26.41 -9.99
CA SER A 504 28.20 27.83 -9.98
C SER A 504 29.31 28.09 -10.99
N LEU A 505 29.03 28.99 -11.92
CA LEU A 505 29.92 29.34 -13.02
C LEU A 505 30.41 30.78 -12.89
N LYS A 506 31.63 31.02 -13.40
CA LYS A 506 32.15 32.35 -13.63
C LYS A 506 32.55 32.45 -15.10
N ILE A 507 32.10 33.50 -15.79
CA ILE A 507 32.53 33.77 -17.13
C ILE A 507 33.99 34.18 -17.06
N VAL A 508 34.83 33.60 -17.94
CA VAL A 508 36.26 33.89 -18.08
C VAL A 508 36.52 34.19 -19.52
N ASP A 509 37.29 35.24 -19.76
CA ASP A 509 37.66 35.70 -21.10
C ASP A 509 38.56 34.69 -21.84
#